data_2c4db94b37a6304cf7351b55d89a0c32
#
_entry.id   2c4db94b37a6304cf7351b55d89a0c32
#
_cell.length_a   1.000
_cell.length_b   1.000
_cell.length_c   1.000
_cell.angle_alpha   90.00
_cell.angle_beta   90.00
_cell.angle_gamma   90.00
#
_symmetry.space_group_name_H-M   'P 1'
#
loop_
_entity.id
_entity.type
_entity.pdbx_description
1 polymer ?
#
loop_
_entity_poly.entity_id
_entity_poly.type
_entity_poly.pdbx_seq_one_letter_code
_entity_poly.pdbx_strand_id
1 'polypeptide(L)'
;MTLLLRRWCCCLFCIPITEDGREKSRQEKKELSTQFREALAAIITALKAGYSAENAFVECLREMQFQFGEKAAITNEMKRIGKGIENRIPLEKLLLEFASRWQIEEITEFAEVFAIARRSGGNLPDILGRTAEVIRDRMEIDTEIDILLSSRKFEQKIMDGVPFFIIFYLGLSSEGFFSVLYHNAVGILFMTGCLAAYLAAVLLSDKIMAIEL
;
A
#
# COMPACT_ATOMS: atom_id res chain seq x y z
N MET A 1 -2.50 -4.22 -43.18
CA MET A 1 -3.39 -4.54 -42.04
C MET A 1 -2.67 -5.09 -40.83
N THR A 2 -1.66 -5.90 -40.96
CA THR A 2 -0.89 -6.50 -39.84
C THR A 2 0.09 -5.56 -39.12
N LEU A 3 0.55 -4.50 -39.75
CA LEU A 3 1.55 -3.56 -39.17
C LEU A 3 0.96 -2.54 -38.18
N LEU A 4 -0.27 -2.11 -38.38
CA LEU A 4 -0.99 -1.20 -37.47
C LEU A 4 -1.44 -1.92 -36.19
N LEU A 5 -1.90 -3.14 -36.27
CA LEU A 5 -2.22 -3.98 -35.11
C LEU A 5 -1.00 -4.30 -34.25
N ARG A 6 0.20 -4.51 -34.87
CA ARG A 6 1.45 -4.72 -34.12
C ARG A 6 1.93 -3.47 -33.40
N ARG A 7 1.76 -2.28 -33.97
CA ARG A 7 2.09 -1.01 -33.28
C ARG A 7 1.11 -0.70 -32.16
N TRP A 8 -0.15 -1.11 -32.30
CA TRP A 8 -1.16 -0.95 -31.25
C TRP A 8 -0.94 -1.91 -30.07
N CYS A 9 -0.58 -3.16 -30.36
CA CYS A 9 -0.25 -4.13 -29.30
C CYS A 9 0.99 -3.72 -28.50
N CYS A 10 2.01 -3.10 -29.14
CA CYS A 10 3.19 -2.62 -28.45
C CYS A 10 2.91 -1.43 -27.52
N CYS A 11 2.03 -0.50 -27.90
CA CYS A 11 1.68 0.64 -27.01
C CYS A 11 0.83 0.20 -25.80
N LEU A 12 -0.08 -0.77 -25.96
CA LEU A 12 -0.89 -1.31 -24.86
C LEU A 12 -0.09 -2.22 -23.92
N PHE A 13 1.00 -2.82 -24.39
CA PHE A 13 1.83 -3.72 -23.58
C PHE A 13 2.98 -3.00 -22.85
N CYS A 14 3.29 -1.75 -23.24
CA CYS A 14 4.41 -0.99 -22.67
C CYS A 14 4.05 -0.18 -21.40
N ILE A 15 2.76 -0.04 -21.07
CA ILE A 15 2.30 0.76 -19.91
C ILE A 15 2.54 0.09 -18.54
N PRO A 16 2.56 -1.24 -18.37
CA PRO A 16 2.65 -1.83 -17.03
C PRO A 16 4.08 -2.01 -16.47
N ILE A 17 5.15 -1.64 -17.17
CA ILE A 17 6.52 -2.03 -16.76
C ILE A 17 7.17 -1.05 -15.77
N THR A 18 6.64 0.15 -15.60
CA THR A 18 7.25 1.17 -14.71
C THR A 18 6.63 1.27 -13.30
N GLU A 19 5.56 0.54 -13.01
CA GLU A 19 4.87 0.59 -11.70
C GLU A 19 5.41 -0.41 -10.68
N ASP A 20 6.08 -1.48 -11.11
CA ASP A 20 6.45 -2.63 -10.28
C ASP A 20 7.34 -2.28 -9.06
N GLY A 21 8.25 -1.32 -9.18
CA GLY A 21 9.14 -0.92 -8.09
C GLY A 21 8.46 -0.06 -7.01
N ARG A 22 7.50 0.77 -7.38
CA ARG A 22 6.75 1.62 -6.44
C ARG A 22 5.68 0.83 -5.70
N GLU A 23 5.02 -0.07 -6.39
CA GLU A 23 4.00 -0.94 -5.81
C GLU A 23 4.60 -1.89 -4.77
N LYS A 24 5.78 -2.47 -5.06
CA LYS A 24 6.50 -3.33 -4.13
C LYS A 24 6.91 -2.59 -2.85
N SER A 25 7.45 -1.38 -2.98
CA SER A 25 7.82 -0.55 -1.82
C SER A 25 6.59 -0.15 -1.00
N ARG A 26 5.45 0.10 -1.64
CA ARG A 26 4.19 0.43 -0.97
C ARG A 26 3.63 -0.79 -0.22
N GLN A 27 3.73 -1.96 -0.82
CA GLN A 27 3.28 -3.21 -0.21
C GLN A 27 4.12 -3.58 1.02
N GLU A 28 5.45 -3.40 0.94
CA GLU A 28 6.36 -3.59 2.08
C GLU A 28 6.06 -2.63 3.24
N LYS A 29 5.76 -1.36 2.94
CA LYS A 29 5.35 -0.38 3.97
C LYS A 29 4.02 -0.75 4.62
N LYS A 30 3.04 -1.19 3.84
CA LYS A 30 1.73 -1.59 4.33
C LYS A 30 1.82 -2.84 5.21
N GLU A 31 2.62 -3.82 4.79
CA GLU A 31 2.88 -5.01 5.58
C GLU A 31 3.55 -4.64 6.91
N LEU A 32 4.56 -3.77 6.88
CA LEU A 32 5.23 -3.30 8.09
C LEU A 32 4.28 -2.53 9.01
N SER A 33 3.41 -1.68 8.47
CA SER A 33 2.39 -0.95 9.25
C SER A 33 1.48 -1.92 10.00
N THR A 34 0.99 -2.97 9.31
CA THR A 34 0.17 -4.02 9.95
C THR A 34 0.94 -4.76 11.05
N GLN A 35 2.19 -5.15 10.79
CA GLN A 35 3.05 -5.82 11.79
C GLN A 35 3.38 -4.90 12.96
N PHE A 36 3.51 -3.59 12.72
CA PHE A 36 3.77 -2.59 13.75
C PHE A 36 2.60 -2.45 14.73
N ARG A 37 1.37 -2.60 14.27
CA ARG A 37 0.19 -2.61 15.14
C ARG A 37 0.26 -3.73 16.19
N GLU A 38 0.67 -4.91 15.80
CA GLU A 38 0.85 -6.03 16.73
C GLU A 38 2.04 -5.78 17.68
N ALA A 39 3.11 -5.19 17.17
CA ALA A 39 4.25 -4.79 18.00
C ALA A 39 3.84 -3.75 19.07
N LEU A 40 3.00 -2.77 18.72
CA LEU A 40 2.46 -1.80 19.67
C LEU A 40 1.65 -2.48 20.78
N ALA A 41 0.78 -3.41 20.43
CA ALA A 41 -0.01 -4.16 21.40
C ALA A 41 0.87 -4.95 22.37
N ALA A 42 1.92 -5.60 21.88
CA ALA A 42 2.89 -6.31 22.70
C ALA A 42 3.65 -5.37 23.65
N ILE A 43 4.15 -4.24 23.14
CA ILE A 43 4.87 -3.23 23.93
C ILE A 43 3.98 -2.70 25.06
N ILE A 44 2.73 -2.33 24.75
CA ILE A 44 1.80 -1.79 25.76
C ILE A 44 1.46 -2.83 26.82
N THR A 45 1.26 -4.07 26.42
CA THR A 45 1.01 -5.18 27.34
C THR A 45 2.18 -5.36 28.29
N ALA A 46 3.41 -5.33 27.80
CA ALA A 46 4.59 -5.43 28.61
C ALA A 46 4.75 -4.22 29.57
N LEU A 47 4.48 -3.00 29.08
CA LEU A 47 4.52 -1.80 29.93
C LEU A 47 3.44 -1.84 31.03
N LYS A 48 2.23 -2.28 30.73
CA LYS A 48 1.14 -2.49 31.71
C LYS A 48 1.47 -3.57 32.74
N ALA A 49 2.27 -4.57 32.35
CA ALA A 49 2.79 -5.59 33.25
C ALA A 49 3.94 -5.07 34.14
N GLY A 50 4.36 -3.83 33.99
CA GLY A 50 5.39 -3.20 34.84
C GLY A 50 6.83 -3.34 34.31
N TYR A 51 7.01 -3.79 33.08
CA TYR A 51 8.34 -3.80 32.47
C TYR A 51 8.83 -2.36 32.21
N SER A 52 10.15 -2.15 32.31
CA SER A 52 10.74 -0.90 31.83
C SER A 52 10.57 -0.77 30.31
N ALA A 53 10.62 0.46 29.79
CA ALA A 53 10.44 0.69 28.37
C ALA A 53 11.43 -0.15 27.53
N GLU A 54 12.69 -0.19 27.91
CA GLU A 54 13.73 -0.98 27.25
C GLU A 54 13.40 -2.47 27.25
N ASN A 55 12.97 -3.03 28.38
CA ASN A 55 12.62 -4.43 28.50
C ASN A 55 11.35 -4.77 27.73
N ALA A 56 10.38 -3.83 27.65
CA ALA A 56 9.18 -4.01 26.85
C ALA A 56 9.50 -4.19 25.35
N PHE A 57 10.46 -3.46 24.82
CA PHE A 57 10.92 -3.63 23.44
C PHE A 57 11.69 -4.93 23.20
N VAL A 58 12.44 -5.40 24.19
CA VAL A 58 13.13 -6.71 24.13
C VAL A 58 12.10 -7.85 24.14
N GLU A 59 11.06 -7.74 24.94
CA GLU A 59 9.97 -8.73 24.98
C GLU A 59 9.16 -8.71 23.70
N CYS A 60 8.86 -7.53 23.18
CA CYS A 60 8.21 -7.36 21.87
C CYS A 60 9.02 -8.05 20.74
N LEU A 61 10.34 -7.98 20.77
CA LEU A 61 11.16 -8.69 19.77
C LEU A 61 10.89 -10.19 19.78
N ARG A 62 10.77 -10.82 20.96
CA ARG A 62 10.49 -12.26 21.08
C ARG A 62 9.11 -12.59 20.50
N GLU A 63 8.13 -11.76 20.83
CA GLU A 63 6.76 -11.93 20.32
C GLU A 63 6.71 -11.79 18.79
N MET A 64 7.38 -10.79 18.23
CA MET A 64 7.43 -10.59 16.78
C MET A 64 8.17 -11.71 16.05
N GLN A 65 9.21 -12.27 16.66
CA GLN A 65 9.90 -13.45 16.13
C GLN A 65 8.99 -14.68 16.09
N PHE A 66 8.17 -14.84 17.10
CA PHE A 66 7.22 -15.95 17.18
C PHE A 66 6.09 -15.84 16.18
N GLN A 67 5.50 -14.64 16.05
CA GLN A 67 4.34 -14.40 15.19
C GLN A 67 4.69 -14.32 13.71
N PHE A 68 5.73 -13.56 13.35
CA PHE A 68 6.06 -13.23 11.96
C PHE A 68 7.35 -13.88 11.47
N GLY A 69 8.07 -14.52 12.36
CA GLY A 69 9.35 -15.16 12.04
C GLY A 69 10.54 -14.21 12.00
N GLU A 70 11.73 -14.79 11.80
CA GLU A 70 12.98 -14.04 11.89
C GLU A 70 13.25 -13.07 10.74
N LYS A 71 12.64 -13.29 9.58
CA LYS A 71 12.87 -12.51 8.36
C LYS A 71 11.90 -11.35 8.18
N ALA A 72 10.87 -11.24 9.00
CA ALA A 72 9.88 -10.17 8.91
C ALA A 72 10.52 -8.80 9.09
N ALA A 73 9.98 -7.78 8.40
CA ALA A 73 10.50 -6.43 8.45
C ALA A 73 10.48 -5.87 9.87
N ILE A 74 9.38 -6.06 10.60
CA ILE A 74 9.23 -5.63 11.99
C ILE A 74 10.24 -6.33 12.91
N THR A 75 10.45 -7.62 12.74
CA THR A 75 11.41 -8.39 13.54
C THR A 75 12.83 -7.87 13.36
N ASN A 76 13.20 -7.52 12.13
CA ASN A 76 14.52 -6.95 11.84
C ASN A 76 14.68 -5.56 12.48
N GLU A 77 13.63 -4.73 12.47
CA GLU A 77 13.68 -3.43 13.14
C GLU A 77 13.71 -3.57 14.66
N MET A 78 12.94 -4.47 15.25
CA MET A 78 13.01 -4.74 16.69
C MET A 78 14.38 -5.30 17.10
N LYS A 79 15.02 -6.13 16.26
CA LYS A 79 16.42 -6.57 16.47
C LYS A 79 17.41 -5.41 16.46
N ARG A 80 17.23 -4.43 15.58
CA ARG A 80 18.06 -3.21 15.53
C ARG A 80 17.89 -2.37 16.79
N ILE A 81 16.62 -2.19 17.22
CA ILE A 81 16.31 -1.47 18.46
C ILE A 81 16.93 -2.20 19.65
N GLY A 82 16.76 -3.51 19.76
CA GLY A 82 17.36 -4.32 20.84
C GLY A 82 18.89 -4.18 20.90
N LYS A 83 19.58 -4.28 19.78
CA LYS A 83 21.04 -4.03 19.71
C LYS A 83 21.42 -2.60 20.10
N GLY A 84 20.59 -1.63 19.74
CA GLY A 84 20.80 -0.24 20.14
C GLY A 84 20.68 -0.05 21.65
N ILE A 85 19.70 -0.71 22.28
CA ILE A 85 19.52 -0.71 23.74
C ILE A 85 20.73 -1.36 24.43
N GLU A 86 21.23 -2.49 23.94
CA GLU A 86 22.45 -3.12 24.44
C GLU A 86 23.66 -2.19 24.36
N ASN A 87 23.74 -1.37 23.30
CA ASN A 87 24.78 -0.36 23.11
C ASN A 87 24.51 0.94 23.89
N ARG A 88 23.51 0.97 24.79
CA ARG A 88 23.11 2.12 25.60
C ARG A 88 22.70 3.36 24.81
N ILE A 89 22.20 3.18 23.60
CA ILE A 89 21.63 4.27 22.81
C ILE A 89 20.24 4.58 23.36
N PRO A 90 19.89 5.85 23.58
CA PRO A 90 18.55 6.22 24.05
C PRO A 90 17.45 5.68 23.13
N LEU A 91 16.43 5.06 23.73
CA LEU A 91 15.34 4.41 22.99
C LEU A 91 14.59 5.39 22.07
N GLU A 92 14.43 6.65 22.52
CA GLU A 92 13.81 7.72 21.71
C GLU A 92 14.54 7.94 20.39
N LYS A 93 15.89 7.91 20.44
CA LYS A 93 16.70 8.07 19.22
C LYS A 93 16.52 6.88 18.27
N LEU A 94 16.49 5.67 18.81
CA LEU A 94 16.28 4.46 18.02
C LEU A 94 14.91 4.44 17.34
N LEU A 95 13.86 4.91 18.03
CA LEU A 95 12.51 5.01 17.47
C LEU A 95 12.42 6.07 16.38
N LEU A 96 13.03 7.23 16.57
CA LEU A 96 13.09 8.27 15.53
C LEU A 96 13.90 7.81 14.31
N GLU A 97 14.98 7.06 14.50
CA GLU A 97 15.72 6.45 13.40
C GLU A 97 14.88 5.40 12.65
N PHE A 98 14.07 4.62 13.35
CA PHE A 98 13.13 3.68 12.75
C PHE A 98 12.08 4.42 11.92
N ALA A 99 11.45 5.45 12.47
CA ALA A 99 10.48 6.29 11.79
C ALA A 99 11.08 6.93 10.51
N SER A 100 12.29 7.47 10.59
CA SER A 100 12.96 8.10 9.45
C SER A 100 13.29 7.14 8.30
N ARG A 101 13.57 5.88 8.60
CA ARG A 101 13.86 4.85 7.58
C ARG A 101 12.65 4.47 6.76
N TRP A 102 11.52 4.30 7.41
CA TRP A 102 10.31 3.77 6.76
C TRP A 102 9.35 4.87 6.32
N GLN A 103 9.41 6.04 6.96
CA GLN A 103 8.53 7.19 6.64
C GLN A 103 7.05 6.79 6.64
N ILE A 104 6.65 6.03 7.66
CA ILE A 104 5.28 5.62 7.93
C ILE A 104 4.77 6.56 9.03
N GLU A 105 3.61 7.17 8.81
CA GLU A 105 3.05 8.22 9.67
C GLU A 105 2.83 7.72 11.10
N GLU A 106 2.25 6.55 11.25
CA GLU A 106 1.93 5.94 12.54
C GLU A 106 3.17 5.64 13.38
N ILE A 107 4.26 5.22 12.73
CA ILE A 107 5.55 4.99 13.40
C ILE A 107 6.15 6.32 13.86
N THR A 108 5.99 7.37 13.05
CA THR A 108 6.50 8.71 13.37
C THR A 108 5.73 9.30 14.53
N GLU A 109 4.38 9.26 14.50
CA GLU A 109 3.52 9.72 15.61
C GLU A 109 3.88 8.99 16.91
N PHE A 110 4.02 7.67 16.86
CA PHE A 110 4.40 6.89 18.03
C PHE A 110 5.77 7.29 18.59
N ALA A 111 6.78 7.44 17.74
CA ALA A 111 8.12 7.82 18.15
C ALA A 111 8.17 9.21 18.81
N GLU A 112 7.42 10.17 18.27
CA GLU A 112 7.31 11.53 18.82
C GLU A 112 6.59 11.54 20.17
N VAL A 113 5.44 10.87 20.26
CA VAL A 113 4.69 10.77 21.53
C VAL A 113 5.51 10.05 22.58
N PHE A 114 6.23 8.98 22.21
CA PHE A 114 7.12 8.28 23.12
C PHE A 114 8.21 9.21 23.69
N ALA A 115 8.85 10.00 22.81
CA ALA A 115 9.88 10.93 23.23
C ALA A 115 9.34 12.03 24.18
N ILE A 116 8.13 12.53 23.92
CA ILE A 116 7.46 13.52 24.79
C ILE A 116 7.07 12.89 26.13
N ALA A 117 6.42 11.74 26.12
CA ALA A 117 5.96 11.04 27.31
C ALA A 117 7.12 10.71 28.27
N ARG A 118 8.25 10.27 27.73
CA ARG A 118 9.44 9.96 28.52
C ARG A 118 10.06 11.20 29.17
N ARG A 119 10.06 12.35 28.49
CA ARG A 119 10.56 13.60 29.03
C ARG A 119 9.64 14.20 30.12
N SER A 120 8.34 14.01 29.97
CA SER A 120 7.34 14.54 30.88
C SER A 120 7.29 13.81 32.22
N GLY A 121 7.93 12.65 32.37
CA GLY A 121 7.93 11.86 33.62
C GLY A 121 6.53 11.33 34.00
N GLY A 122 5.57 11.36 33.10
CA GLY A 122 4.21 10.90 33.29
C GLY A 122 4.07 9.37 33.31
N ASN A 123 2.83 8.90 33.50
CA ASN A 123 2.51 7.46 33.38
C ASN A 123 2.67 6.99 31.93
N LEU A 124 3.89 6.60 31.59
CA LEU A 124 4.27 6.16 30.24
C LEU A 124 3.32 5.05 29.68
N PRO A 125 2.95 4.01 30.45
CA PRO A 125 2.01 3.00 29.98
C PRO A 125 0.63 3.55 29.59
N ASP A 126 0.11 4.52 30.33
CA ASP A 126 -1.20 5.10 30.06
C ASP A 126 -1.18 6.00 28.82
N ILE A 127 -0.15 6.84 28.69
CA ILE A 127 0.02 7.73 27.53
C ILE A 127 0.19 6.90 26.25
N LEU A 128 1.09 5.93 26.28
CA LEU A 128 1.34 5.07 25.11
C LEU A 128 0.15 4.16 24.79
N GLY A 129 -0.58 3.72 25.83
CA GLY A 129 -1.80 2.94 25.65
C GLY A 129 -2.86 3.69 24.84
N ARG A 130 -3.14 4.93 25.22
CA ARG A 130 -4.09 5.81 24.49
C ARG A 130 -3.63 6.11 23.07
N THR A 131 -2.34 6.41 22.91
CA THR A 131 -1.78 6.68 21.58
C THR A 131 -1.91 5.47 20.66
N ALA A 132 -1.64 4.28 21.18
CA ALA A 132 -1.77 3.08 20.38
C ALA A 132 -3.22 2.72 20.04
N GLU A 133 -4.17 3.03 20.93
CA GLU A 133 -5.60 2.91 20.58
C GLU A 133 -5.94 3.82 19.40
N VAL A 134 -5.55 5.08 19.43
CA VAL A 134 -5.80 6.03 18.33
C VAL A 134 -5.13 5.56 17.03
N ILE A 135 -3.88 5.11 17.09
CA ILE A 135 -3.16 4.59 15.92
C ILE A 135 -3.88 3.35 15.39
N ARG A 136 -4.28 2.44 16.26
CA ARG A 136 -4.99 1.22 15.89
C ARG A 136 -6.32 1.52 15.20
N ASP A 137 -7.11 2.42 15.76
CA ASP A 137 -8.42 2.80 15.19
C ASP A 137 -8.26 3.42 13.80
N ARG A 138 -7.25 4.27 13.60
CA ARG A 138 -6.93 4.82 12.26
C ARG A 138 -6.56 3.71 11.27
N MET A 139 -5.67 2.81 11.66
CA MET A 139 -5.24 1.70 10.79
C MET A 139 -6.38 0.72 10.47
N GLU A 140 -7.35 0.55 11.36
CA GLU A 140 -8.53 -0.27 11.13
C GLU A 140 -9.43 0.38 10.07
N ILE A 141 -9.66 1.69 10.18
CA ILE A 141 -10.42 2.48 9.18
C ILE A 141 -9.73 2.42 7.81
N ASP A 142 -8.42 2.61 7.74
CA ASP A 142 -7.66 2.54 6.48
C ASP A 142 -7.74 1.15 5.84
N THR A 143 -7.72 0.11 6.66
CA THR A 143 -7.88 -1.27 6.19
C THR A 143 -9.28 -1.51 5.62
N GLU A 144 -10.30 -0.98 6.27
CA GLU A 144 -11.70 -1.10 5.85
C GLU A 144 -11.94 -0.36 4.53
N ILE A 145 -11.39 0.84 4.39
CA ILE A 145 -11.39 1.61 3.14
C ILE A 145 -10.69 0.83 2.01
N ASP A 146 -9.54 0.24 2.27
CA ASP A 146 -8.79 -0.54 1.28
C ASP A 146 -9.57 -1.79 0.80
N ILE A 147 -10.30 -2.46 1.68
CA ILE A 147 -11.15 -3.60 1.33
C ILE A 147 -12.30 -3.13 0.42
N LEU A 148 -12.95 -2.03 0.77
CA LEU A 148 -14.03 -1.45 -0.03
C LEU A 148 -13.53 -1.00 -1.41
N LEU A 149 -12.38 -0.35 -1.46
CA LEU A 149 -11.76 0.12 -2.70
C LEU A 149 -11.23 -1.03 -3.58
N SER A 150 -10.74 -2.11 -2.98
CA SER A 150 -10.26 -3.26 -3.75
C SER A 150 -11.38 -3.95 -4.53
N SER A 151 -12.58 -4.03 -3.94
CA SER A 151 -13.78 -4.50 -4.63
C SER A 151 -14.15 -3.62 -5.83
N ARG A 152 -14.08 -2.29 -5.68
CA ARG A 152 -14.34 -1.32 -6.75
C ARG A 152 -13.28 -1.39 -7.87
N LYS A 153 -12.00 -1.57 -7.53
CA LYS A 153 -10.93 -1.73 -8.52
C LYS A 153 -11.10 -2.98 -9.37
N PHE A 154 -11.61 -4.06 -8.79
CA PHE A 154 -11.89 -5.29 -9.52
C PHE A 154 -13.05 -5.11 -10.49
N GLU A 155 -14.12 -4.46 -10.05
CA GLU A 155 -15.28 -4.11 -10.87
C GLU A 155 -14.88 -3.23 -12.06
N GLN A 156 -14.05 -2.21 -11.85
CA GLN A 156 -13.50 -1.36 -12.90
C GLN A 156 -12.69 -2.15 -13.92
N LYS A 157 -11.78 -3.03 -13.49
CA LYS A 157 -10.98 -3.87 -14.41
C LYS A 157 -11.85 -4.77 -15.28
N ILE A 158 -12.96 -5.27 -14.75
CA ILE A 158 -13.93 -6.04 -15.55
C ILE A 158 -14.60 -5.13 -16.58
N MET A 159 -15.06 -3.93 -16.16
CA MET A 159 -15.69 -2.98 -17.09
C MET A 159 -14.75 -2.52 -18.20
N ASP A 160 -13.47 -2.32 -17.90
CA ASP A 160 -12.44 -1.97 -18.88
C ASP A 160 -12.18 -3.13 -19.88
N GLY A 161 -12.37 -4.38 -19.47
CA GLY A 161 -12.22 -5.56 -20.32
C GLY A 161 -13.40 -5.83 -21.27
N VAL A 162 -14.61 -5.41 -20.89
CA VAL A 162 -15.85 -5.70 -21.64
C VAL A 162 -15.82 -5.21 -23.09
N PRO A 163 -15.38 -3.96 -23.40
CA PRO A 163 -15.33 -3.49 -24.79
C PRO A 163 -14.42 -4.35 -25.67
N PHE A 164 -13.29 -4.82 -25.15
CA PHE A 164 -12.37 -5.70 -25.89
C PHE A 164 -13.00 -7.05 -26.16
N PHE A 165 -13.76 -7.58 -25.21
CA PHE A 165 -14.47 -8.85 -25.39
C PHE A 165 -15.58 -8.74 -26.45
N ILE A 166 -16.31 -7.61 -26.47
CA ILE A 166 -17.35 -7.33 -27.47
C ILE A 166 -16.73 -7.20 -28.87
N ILE A 167 -15.63 -6.45 -29.01
CA ILE A 167 -14.93 -6.30 -30.31
C ILE A 167 -14.41 -7.66 -30.81
N PHE A 168 -13.86 -8.47 -29.92
CA PHE A 168 -13.39 -9.82 -30.25
C PHE A 168 -14.54 -10.74 -30.70
N TYR A 169 -15.65 -10.73 -29.97
CA TYR A 169 -16.85 -11.50 -30.32
C TYR A 169 -17.45 -11.08 -31.67
N LEU A 170 -17.57 -9.78 -31.92
CA LEU A 170 -18.07 -9.26 -33.21
C LEU A 170 -17.13 -9.60 -34.37
N GLY A 171 -15.81 -9.59 -34.11
CA GLY A 171 -14.81 -9.97 -35.12
C GLY A 171 -14.89 -11.45 -35.54
N LEU A 172 -15.27 -12.31 -34.59
CA LEU A 172 -15.47 -13.75 -34.85
C LEU A 172 -16.84 -14.08 -35.49
N SER A 173 -17.87 -13.32 -35.06
CA SER A 173 -19.26 -13.63 -35.46
C SER A 173 -19.66 -13.06 -36.83
N SER A 174 -18.93 -12.06 -37.35
CA SER A 174 -19.35 -11.32 -38.55
C SER A 174 -18.16 -10.98 -39.44
N GLU A 175 -17.89 -11.82 -40.44
CA GLU A 175 -16.75 -11.71 -41.40
C GLU A 175 -16.84 -10.51 -42.35
N GLY A 176 -17.64 -9.53 -42.14
CA GLY A 176 -17.76 -8.34 -43.01
C GLY A 176 -18.02 -7.03 -42.26
N PHE A 177 -18.35 -7.11 -41.00
CA PHE A 177 -18.79 -5.95 -40.24
C PHE A 177 -17.71 -4.85 -40.18
N PHE A 178 -16.48 -5.22 -39.98
CA PHE A 178 -15.36 -4.28 -39.90
C PHE A 178 -14.86 -3.83 -41.27
N SER A 179 -15.07 -4.60 -42.36
CA SER A 179 -14.56 -4.25 -43.67
C SER A 179 -15.24 -2.98 -44.24
N VAL A 180 -16.53 -2.81 -44.00
CA VAL A 180 -17.29 -1.60 -44.37
C VAL A 180 -16.84 -0.36 -43.59
N LEU A 181 -16.45 -0.55 -42.34
CA LEU A 181 -16.04 0.53 -41.44
C LEU A 181 -14.60 1.00 -41.72
N TYR A 182 -13.70 0.11 -42.11
CA TYR A 182 -12.29 0.42 -42.40
C TYR A 182 -12.02 0.90 -43.83
N HIS A 183 -12.95 0.71 -44.80
CA HIS A 183 -12.81 1.16 -46.18
C HIS A 183 -13.32 2.59 -46.43
N ASN A 184 -13.91 3.24 -45.43
CA ASN A 184 -14.46 4.61 -45.55
C ASN A 184 -13.65 5.58 -44.67
N ALA A 185 -13.18 6.71 -45.23
CA ALA A 185 -12.45 7.74 -44.49
C ALA A 185 -13.23 8.26 -43.27
N VAL A 186 -14.55 8.33 -43.39
CA VAL A 186 -15.46 8.74 -42.30
C VAL A 186 -15.48 7.68 -41.17
N GLY A 187 -15.46 6.38 -41.51
CA GLY A 187 -15.41 5.29 -40.53
C GLY A 187 -14.11 5.28 -39.72
N ILE A 188 -12.97 5.54 -40.38
CA ILE A 188 -11.67 5.63 -39.72
C ILE A 188 -11.65 6.81 -38.74
N LEU A 189 -12.17 7.98 -39.12
CA LEU A 189 -12.24 9.15 -38.27
C LEU A 189 -13.13 8.90 -37.02
N PHE A 190 -14.27 8.24 -37.21
CA PHE A 190 -15.20 7.90 -36.13
C PHE A 190 -14.58 6.89 -35.14
N MET A 191 -13.95 5.83 -35.64
CA MET A 191 -13.27 4.83 -34.80
C MET A 191 -12.10 5.42 -34.00
N THR A 192 -11.33 6.34 -34.61
CA THR A 192 -10.24 7.03 -33.93
C THR A 192 -10.78 7.95 -32.81
N GLY A 193 -11.90 8.64 -33.07
CA GLY A 193 -12.57 9.46 -32.07
C GLY A 193 -13.10 8.66 -30.89
N CYS A 194 -13.76 7.53 -31.15
CA CYS A 194 -14.24 6.62 -30.10
C CYS A 194 -13.09 6.05 -29.26
N LEU A 195 -11.98 5.70 -29.90
CA LEU A 195 -10.81 5.22 -29.17
C LEU A 195 -10.18 6.31 -28.30
N ALA A 196 -10.05 7.53 -28.83
CA ALA A 196 -9.52 8.65 -28.04
C ALA A 196 -10.40 8.96 -26.83
N ALA A 197 -11.74 8.92 -27.00
CA ALA A 197 -12.70 9.09 -25.90
C ALA A 197 -12.57 7.96 -24.86
N TYR A 198 -12.40 6.71 -25.30
CA TYR A 198 -12.22 5.58 -24.41
C TYR A 198 -10.91 5.70 -23.59
N LEU A 199 -9.80 6.01 -24.26
CA LEU A 199 -8.52 6.22 -23.56
C LEU A 199 -8.60 7.38 -22.56
N ALA A 200 -9.26 8.47 -22.92
CA ALA A 200 -9.47 9.60 -22.01
C ALA A 200 -10.31 9.19 -20.78
N ALA A 201 -11.35 8.36 -20.97
CA ALA A 201 -12.17 7.84 -19.88
C ALA A 201 -11.38 6.94 -18.93
N VAL A 202 -10.56 6.02 -19.46
CA VAL A 202 -9.69 5.13 -18.65
C VAL A 202 -8.69 5.96 -17.85
N LEU A 203 -7.98 6.90 -18.49
CA LEU A 203 -7.02 7.77 -17.81
C LEU A 203 -7.68 8.64 -16.72
N LEU A 204 -8.90 9.10 -16.95
CA LEU A 204 -9.66 9.88 -15.97
C LEU A 204 -10.06 9.00 -14.78
N SER A 205 -10.51 7.79 -15.04
CA SER A 205 -10.87 6.80 -14.04
C SER A 205 -9.68 6.43 -13.14
N ASP A 206 -8.52 6.14 -13.74
CA ASP A 206 -7.29 5.85 -13.00
C ASP A 206 -6.84 7.05 -12.15
N LYS A 207 -6.99 8.27 -12.68
CA LYS A 207 -6.63 9.49 -11.96
C LYS A 207 -7.55 9.76 -10.76
N ILE A 208 -8.84 9.50 -10.89
CA ILE A 208 -9.81 9.64 -9.79
C ILE A 208 -9.50 8.63 -8.69
N MET A 209 -9.25 7.38 -9.05
CA MET A 209 -8.89 6.32 -8.09
C MET A 209 -7.54 6.56 -7.40
N ALA A 210 -6.61 7.28 -8.03
CA ALA A 210 -5.32 7.63 -7.43
C ALA A 210 -5.40 8.81 -6.44
N ILE A 211 -6.48 9.61 -6.48
CA ILE A 211 -6.67 10.76 -5.58
C ILE A 211 -7.32 10.32 -4.25
N GLU A 212 -8.05 9.20 -4.23
CA GLU A 212 -8.69 8.67 -3.03
C GLU A 212 -7.76 7.83 -2.15
N LEU A 213 -6.47 7.82 -2.46
CA LEU A 213 -5.39 7.13 -1.74
C LEU A 213 -4.34 8.13 -1.26
#